data_0a68cfea01ffd744684f99a21df631aa
#
_entry.id   0a68cfea01ffd744684f99a21df631aa
#
_cell.length_a   1.000
_cell.length_b   1.000
_cell.length_c   1.000
_cell.angle_alpha   90.00
_cell.angle_beta   90.00
_cell.angle_gamma   90.00
#
_symmetry.space_group_name_H-M   'P 1'
#
loop_
_entity.id
_entity.type
_entity.pdbx_description
1 polymer ?
#
loop_
_entity_poly.entity_id
_entity_poly.type
_entity_poly.pdbx_seq_one_letter_code
_entity_poly.pdbx_strand_id
1 'polypeptide(L)'
;MSKITKSEGLDWLADHGDYLYRFALARLRDPHQAEDVVQETMLVAIKSNSYLEQSSPRTWLTGILKHKIIDLLRKKVREIPLGDFDENGQDFLEYPEMDEFFTEDGHWADMPQAWGRPDGELEQKQFFGVLQNCMDKLPKKLAAIFTLRDIEEEANEKICKDLNITPTNAWVMLYRARMTLRKCLELNWIGG
;
A
#
# COMPACT_ATOMS: atom_id res chain seq x y z
N MET A 1 23.90 26.29 4.43
CA MET A 1 23.33 25.02 3.93
C MET A 1 24.45 24.00 3.93
N SER A 2 24.53 23.16 4.95
CA SER A 2 25.53 22.08 5.00
C SER A 2 25.19 20.98 4.02
N LYS A 3 26.18 20.57 3.23
CA LYS A 3 26.05 19.35 2.41
C LYS A 3 26.10 18.16 3.34
N ILE A 4 25.12 17.26 3.23
CA ILE A 4 25.18 15.97 3.89
C ILE A 4 26.43 15.25 3.38
N THR A 5 27.32 14.91 4.28
CA THR A 5 28.54 14.19 3.93
C THR A 5 28.23 12.71 3.71
N LYS A 6 29.08 12.02 2.98
CA LYS A 6 28.96 10.57 2.78
C LYS A 6 29.01 9.81 4.12
N SER A 7 29.73 10.33 5.12
CA SER A 7 29.78 9.78 6.47
C SER A 7 28.42 9.88 7.17
N GLU A 8 27.81 11.06 7.17
CA GLU A 8 26.47 11.25 7.76
C GLU A 8 25.40 10.37 7.09
N GLY A 9 25.48 10.17 5.77
CA GLY A 9 24.59 9.26 5.07
C GLY A 9 24.76 7.79 5.48
N LEU A 10 25.97 7.34 5.81
CA LEU A 10 26.23 6.01 6.36
C LEU A 10 25.73 5.88 7.80
N ASP A 11 25.90 6.90 8.62
CA ASP A 11 25.38 6.94 9.98
C ASP A 11 23.84 6.89 9.96
N TRP A 12 23.19 7.62 9.06
CA TRP A 12 21.72 7.56 8.89
C TRP A 12 21.21 6.19 8.42
N LEU A 13 21.99 5.50 7.57
CA LEU A 13 21.62 4.13 7.17
C LEU A 13 21.70 3.18 8.36
N ALA A 14 22.74 3.31 9.21
CA ALA A 14 22.90 2.50 10.40
C ALA A 14 21.76 2.76 11.42
N ASP A 15 21.39 4.03 11.61
CA ASP A 15 20.40 4.44 12.61
C ASP A 15 18.95 4.21 12.17
N HIS A 16 18.66 4.31 10.87
CA HIS A 16 17.29 4.37 10.36
C HIS A 16 16.99 3.31 9.30
N GLY A 17 18.00 2.60 8.78
CA GLY A 17 17.85 1.64 7.68
C GLY A 17 16.81 0.55 7.96
N ASP A 18 16.87 -0.06 9.14
CA ASP A 18 15.91 -1.09 9.55
C ASP A 18 14.46 -0.59 9.56
N TYR A 19 14.25 0.63 10.05
CA TYR A 19 12.93 1.23 10.06
C TYR A 19 12.43 1.50 8.65
N LEU A 20 13.26 2.10 7.79
CA LEU A 20 12.92 2.41 6.41
C LEU A 20 12.63 1.13 5.62
N TYR A 21 13.44 0.08 5.83
CA TYR A 21 13.21 -1.21 5.20
C TYR A 21 11.87 -1.83 5.60
N ARG A 22 11.56 -1.89 6.91
CA ARG A 22 10.26 -2.41 7.36
C ARG A 22 9.09 -1.58 6.83
N PHE A 23 9.25 -0.26 6.77
CA PHE A 23 8.25 0.64 6.21
C PHE A 23 8.00 0.36 4.72
N ALA A 24 9.06 0.14 3.94
CA ALA A 24 8.97 -0.21 2.52
C ALA A 24 8.40 -1.61 2.32
N LEU A 25 8.87 -2.59 3.09
CA LEU A 25 8.44 -3.99 3.00
C LEU A 25 6.94 -4.14 3.26
N ALA A 26 6.41 -3.45 4.28
CA ALA A 26 4.98 -3.46 4.58
C ALA A 26 4.10 -2.96 3.41
N ARG A 27 4.64 -2.15 2.51
CA ARG A 27 3.91 -1.54 1.37
C ARG A 27 4.15 -2.25 0.05
N LEU A 28 5.39 -2.67 -0.19
CA LEU A 28 5.80 -3.30 -1.44
C LEU A 28 5.65 -4.82 -1.43
N ARG A 29 5.71 -5.43 -0.24
CA ARG A 29 5.61 -6.88 0.00
C ARG A 29 6.60 -7.70 -0.82
N ASP A 30 7.71 -7.08 -1.16
CA ASP A 30 8.80 -7.63 -1.94
C ASP A 30 10.12 -7.18 -1.30
N PRO A 31 10.89 -8.11 -0.71
CA PRO A 31 12.13 -7.79 -0.02
C PRO A 31 13.14 -7.06 -0.91
N HIS A 32 13.31 -7.51 -2.15
CA HIS A 32 14.27 -6.91 -3.08
C HIS A 32 13.88 -5.47 -3.44
N GLN A 33 12.60 -5.24 -3.72
CA GLN A 33 12.14 -3.88 -4.02
C GLN A 33 12.17 -2.99 -2.78
N ALA A 34 11.95 -3.53 -1.59
CA ALA A 34 12.09 -2.77 -0.34
C ALA A 34 13.54 -2.33 -0.12
N GLU A 35 14.51 -3.22 -0.36
CA GLU A 35 15.94 -2.88 -0.31
C GLU A 35 16.30 -1.81 -1.36
N ASP A 36 15.86 -1.98 -2.61
CA ASP A 36 16.16 -1.05 -3.70
C ASP A 36 15.64 0.36 -3.41
N VAL A 37 14.38 0.51 -2.96
CA VAL A 37 13.85 1.85 -2.65
C VAL A 37 14.51 2.50 -1.44
N VAL A 38 14.98 1.72 -0.47
CA VAL A 38 15.77 2.23 0.65
C VAL A 38 17.13 2.72 0.17
N GLN A 39 17.83 1.95 -0.67
CA GLN A 39 19.11 2.36 -1.27
C GLN A 39 18.94 3.63 -2.11
N GLU A 40 17.90 3.69 -2.97
CA GLU A 40 17.62 4.89 -3.76
C GLU A 40 17.29 6.09 -2.86
N THR A 41 16.57 5.90 -1.76
CA THR A 41 16.26 6.95 -0.80
C THR A 41 17.53 7.52 -0.21
N MET A 42 18.48 6.67 0.21
CA MET A 42 19.76 7.10 0.74
C MET A 42 20.62 7.82 -0.30
N LEU A 43 20.63 7.34 -1.54
CA LEU A 43 21.33 8.00 -2.63
C LEU A 43 20.76 9.41 -2.92
N VAL A 44 19.44 9.56 -2.89
CA VAL A 44 18.79 10.88 -3.03
C VAL A 44 19.14 11.76 -1.84
N ALA A 45 19.07 11.24 -0.62
CA ALA A 45 19.40 11.97 0.60
C ALA A 45 20.83 12.53 0.58
N ILE A 46 21.82 11.71 0.20
CA ILE A 46 23.22 12.13 0.12
C ILE A 46 23.46 13.16 -0.98
N LYS A 47 22.74 13.03 -2.11
CA LYS A 47 22.89 13.94 -3.25
C LYS A 47 22.13 15.24 -3.09
N SER A 48 21.06 15.24 -2.29
CA SER A 48 20.22 16.41 -2.11
C SER A 48 20.80 17.32 -1.01
N ASN A 49 20.90 18.61 -1.31
CA ASN A 49 21.19 19.63 -0.30
C ASN A 49 19.91 20.16 0.37
N SER A 50 18.85 19.36 0.40
CA SER A 50 17.50 19.81 0.79
C SER A 50 17.13 19.50 2.23
N TYR A 51 17.99 18.86 2.99
CA TYR A 51 17.76 18.69 4.43
C TYR A 51 17.97 20.00 5.17
N LEU A 52 16.89 20.59 5.64
CA LEU A 52 16.88 21.91 6.30
C LEU A 52 16.79 21.80 7.84
N GLU A 53 16.95 20.61 8.42
CA GLU A 53 16.84 20.35 9.86
C GLU A 53 15.49 20.78 10.48
N GLN A 54 14.46 20.97 9.65
CA GLN A 54 13.10 21.33 10.11
C GLN A 54 12.33 20.12 10.64
N SER A 55 12.84 18.91 10.42
CA SER A 55 12.30 17.65 10.93
C SER A 55 13.44 16.71 11.29
N SER A 56 13.12 15.62 12.02
CA SER A 56 14.13 14.60 12.28
C SER A 56 14.63 13.96 10.97
N PRO A 57 15.88 13.48 10.90
CA PRO A 57 16.40 12.75 9.74
C PRO A 57 15.48 11.61 9.32
N ARG A 58 14.97 10.86 10.30
CA ARG A 58 14.01 9.76 10.08
C ARG A 58 12.75 10.23 9.36
N THR A 59 12.14 11.33 9.79
CA THR A 59 10.92 11.88 9.18
C THR A 59 11.18 12.33 7.75
N TRP A 60 12.28 13.01 7.51
CA TRP A 60 12.66 13.50 6.21
C TRP A 60 12.96 12.35 5.23
N LEU A 61 13.75 11.35 5.66
CA LEU A 61 14.03 10.13 4.87
C LEU A 61 12.75 9.36 4.54
N THR A 62 11.82 9.24 5.51
CA THR A 62 10.52 8.62 5.28
C THR A 62 9.71 9.35 4.20
N GLY A 63 9.79 10.68 4.15
CA GLY A 63 9.16 11.47 3.09
C GLY A 63 9.70 11.12 1.70
N ILE A 64 11.03 11.04 1.54
CA ILE A 64 11.66 10.63 0.28
C ILE A 64 11.25 9.19 -0.07
N LEU A 65 11.31 8.29 0.90
CA LEU A 65 10.95 6.88 0.73
C LEU A 65 9.51 6.70 0.26
N LYS A 66 8.56 7.43 0.84
CA LYS A 66 7.13 7.41 0.43
C LYS A 66 6.98 7.75 -1.04
N HIS A 67 7.61 8.81 -1.52
CA HIS A 67 7.56 9.18 -2.93
C HIS A 67 8.08 8.06 -3.85
N LYS A 68 9.20 7.43 -3.47
CA LYS A 68 9.77 6.31 -4.22
C LYS A 68 8.84 5.09 -4.27
N ILE A 69 8.21 4.75 -3.14
CA ILE A 69 7.24 3.65 -3.04
C ILE A 69 6.03 3.94 -3.95
N ILE A 70 5.47 5.14 -3.86
CA ILE A 70 4.33 5.56 -4.67
C ILE A 70 4.65 5.46 -6.17
N ASP A 71 5.81 5.96 -6.60
CA ASP A 71 6.25 5.90 -8.00
C ASP A 71 6.40 4.44 -8.48
N LEU A 72 6.94 3.57 -7.64
CA LEU A 72 7.09 2.15 -7.95
C LEU A 72 5.74 1.43 -8.04
N LEU A 73 4.81 1.71 -7.12
CA LEU A 73 3.45 1.15 -7.17
C LEU A 73 2.70 1.60 -8.42
N ARG A 74 2.80 2.87 -8.81
CA ARG A 74 2.22 3.40 -10.05
C ARG A 74 2.80 2.72 -11.30
N LYS A 75 4.12 2.50 -11.31
CA LYS A 75 4.78 1.76 -12.39
C LYS A 75 4.25 0.34 -12.49
N LYS A 76 4.18 -0.39 -11.37
CA LYS A 76 3.63 -1.75 -11.32
C LYS A 76 2.22 -1.85 -11.90
N VAL A 77 1.32 -0.95 -11.48
CA VAL A 77 -0.08 -0.99 -11.98
C VAL A 77 -0.15 -0.74 -13.47
N ARG A 78 0.70 0.16 -14.02
CA ARG A 78 0.75 0.43 -15.46
C ARG A 78 1.34 -0.72 -16.28
N GLU A 79 2.28 -1.48 -15.69
CA GLU A 79 2.93 -2.61 -16.36
C GLU A 79 2.07 -3.89 -16.39
N ILE A 80 1.03 -3.97 -15.55
CA ILE A 80 0.08 -5.08 -15.59
C ILE A 80 -0.85 -4.86 -16.79
N PRO A 81 -0.89 -5.78 -17.77
CA PRO A 81 -1.71 -5.63 -18.97
C PRO A 81 -3.17 -5.33 -18.63
N LEU A 82 -3.79 -4.47 -19.43
CA LEU A 82 -5.23 -4.17 -19.35
C LEU A 82 -6.12 -5.37 -19.69
N GLY A 83 -5.51 -6.50 -20.13
CA GLY A 83 -6.22 -7.71 -20.55
C GLY A 83 -7.06 -8.40 -19.48
N ASP A 84 -6.94 -7.98 -18.23
CA ASP A 84 -7.73 -8.52 -17.12
C ASP A 84 -9.03 -7.73 -16.87
N PHE A 85 -9.31 -6.70 -17.69
CA PHE A 85 -10.54 -5.92 -17.63
C PHE A 85 -11.11 -5.73 -19.02
N ASP A 86 -12.42 -5.96 -19.19
CA ASP A 86 -13.13 -5.60 -20.41
C ASP A 86 -13.24 -4.05 -20.58
N GLU A 87 -13.79 -3.61 -21.71
CA GLU A 87 -14.01 -2.19 -22.02
C GLU A 87 -14.88 -1.48 -20.97
N ASN A 88 -15.65 -2.26 -20.15
CA ASN A 88 -16.51 -1.79 -19.08
C ASN A 88 -15.82 -1.84 -17.70
N GLY A 89 -14.55 -2.29 -17.64
CA GLY A 89 -13.81 -2.43 -16.39
C GLY A 89 -14.16 -3.70 -15.60
N GLN A 90 -14.80 -4.68 -16.24
CA GLN A 90 -15.02 -6.00 -15.67
C GLN A 90 -13.75 -6.84 -15.79
N ASP A 91 -13.33 -7.41 -14.66
CA ASP A 91 -12.19 -8.30 -14.60
C ASP A 91 -12.62 -9.71 -15.02
N PHE A 92 -11.81 -10.37 -15.87
CA PHE A 92 -12.01 -11.78 -16.19
C PHE A 92 -11.56 -12.75 -15.09
N LEU A 93 -10.94 -12.22 -14.01
CA LEU A 93 -10.60 -13.04 -12.86
C LEU A 93 -11.87 -13.28 -12.02
N GLU A 94 -12.08 -14.50 -11.59
CA GLU A 94 -13.13 -14.92 -10.64
C GLU A 94 -12.97 -14.19 -9.29
N TYR A 95 -13.49 -12.95 -9.23
CA TYR A 95 -13.70 -12.30 -7.94
C TYR A 95 -15.11 -12.64 -7.45
N PRO A 96 -15.32 -12.66 -6.12
CA PRO A 96 -16.66 -12.69 -5.59
C PRO A 96 -17.46 -11.57 -6.26
N GLU A 97 -18.50 -11.92 -6.98
CA GLU A 97 -19.37 -10.94 -7.61
C GLU A 97 -19.99 -10.04 -6.52
N MET A 98 -20.41 -8.84 -6.89
CA MET A 98 -21.08 -7.93 -5.93
C MET A 98 -22.28 -8.61 -5.28
N ASP A 99 -22.94 -9.52 -6.00
CA ASP A 99 -24.08 -10.31 -5.56
C ASP A 99 -23.76 -11.28 -4.42
N GLU A 100 -22.49 -11.65 -4.21
CA GLU A 100 -22.08 -12.43 -3.03
C GLU A 100 -22.09 -11.61 -1.71
N PHE A 101 -22.02 -10.30 -1.81
CA PHE A 101 -21.97 -9.42 -0.63
C PHE A 101 -23.30 -8.73 -0.35
N PHE A 102 -24.16 -8.63 -1.35
CA PHE A 102 -25.46 -7.96 -1.24
C PHE A 102 -26.56 -8.82 -1.82
N THR A 103 -27.73 -8.77 -1.20
CA THR A 103 -28.96 -9.33 -1.71
C THR A 103 -29.51 -8.48 -2.87
N GLU A 104 -30.45 -9.01 -3.66
CA GLU A 104 -31.04 -8.31 -4.82
C GLU A 104 -31.67 -6.95 -4.45
N ASP A 105 -32.11 -6.79 -3.21
CA ASP A 105 -32.66 -5.54 -2.65
C ASP A 105 -31.60 -4.60 -2.05
N GLY A 106 -30.31 -4.91 -2.23
CA GLY A 106 -29.18 -4.07 -1.85
C GLY A 106 -28.79 -4.11 -0.37
N HIS A 107 -29.33 -5.05 0.39
CA HIS A 107 -28.90 -5.29 1.77
C HIS A 107 -27.67 -6.20 1.81
N TRP A 108 -26.91 -6.16 2.92
CA TRP A 108 -25.81 -7.09 3.11
C TRP A 108 -26.31 -8.54 3.13
N ALA A 109 -25.77 -9.39 2.27
CA ALA A 109 -26.03 -10.84 2.30
C ALA A 109 -25.46 -11.46 3.57
N ASP A 110 -24.31 -10.95 4.03
CA ASP A 110 -23.68 -11.29 5.30
C ASP A 110 -23.22 -9.99 6.00
N MET A 111 -23.83 -9.67 7.12
CA MET A 111 -23.55 -8.43 7.84
C MET A 111 -22.11 -8.40 8.33
N PRO A 112 -21.38 -7.27 8.11
CA PRO A 112 -20.05 -7.09 8.68
C PRO A 112 -20.08 -7.29 10.19
N GLN A 113 -19.20 -8.15 10.70
CA GLN A 113 -19.04 -8.28 12.14
C GLN A 113 -18.43 -7.01 12.73
N ALA A 114 -18.84 -6.64 13.94
CA ALA A 114 -18.22 -5.54 14.64
C ALA A 114 -16.78 -5.92 15.03
N TRP A 115 -15.81 -5.22 14.48
CA TRP A 115 -14.40 -5.42 14.81
C TRP A 115 -14.09 -4.63 16.08
N GLY A 116 -13.57 -5.33 17.09
CA GLY A 116 -12.96 -4.67 18.24
C GLY A 116 -11.73 -3.87 17.78
N ARG A 117 -11.43 -2.79 18.49
CA ARG A 117 -10.13 -2.12 18.31
C ARG A 117 -9.05 -2.98 18.97
N PRO A 118 -7.95 -3.28 18.28
CA PRO A 118 -6.82 -3.95 18.94
C PRO A 118 -6.26 -3.00 19.99
N ASP A 119 -6.55 -3.26 21.27
CA ASP A 119 -6.22 -2.35 22.38
C ASP A 119 -4.78 -2.50 22.88
N GLY A 120 -4.11 -3.59 22.53
CA GLY A 120 -2.74 -3.90 22.94
C GLY A 120 -1.72 -3.83 21.81
N GLU A 121 -0.47 -3.51 22.16
CA GLU A 121 0.64 -3.47 21.18
C GLU A 121 0.86 -4.86 20.52
N LEU A 122 0.61 -5.94 21.26
CA LEU A 122 0.70 -7.32 20.76
C LEU A 122 -0.42 -7.61 19.77
N GLU A 123 -1.66 -7.25 20.10
CA GLU A 123 -2.83 -7.42 19.23
C GLU A 123 -2.68 -6.62 17.94
N GLN A 124 -2.17 -5.40 18.02
CA GLN A 124 -1.86 -4.60 16.85
C GLN A 124 -0.85 -5.30 15.93
N LYS A 125 0.23 -5.86 16.48
CA LYS A 125 1.22 -6.61 15.70
C LYS A 125 0.61 -7.85 15.04
N GLN A 126 -0.24 -8.58 15.75
CA GLN A 126 -0.94 -9.74 15.23
C GLN A 126 -1.91 -9.34 14.11
N PHE A 127 -2.72 -8.29 14.34
CA PHE A 127 -3.62 -7.75 13.32
C PHE A 127 -2.88 -7.35 12.04
N PHE A 128 -1.79 -6.59 12.16
CA PHE A 128 -0.99 -6.21 11.00
C PHE A 128 -0.37 -7.41 10.28
N GLY A 129 -0.01 -8.46 11.00
CA GLY A 129 0.46 -9.72 10.40
C GLY A 129 -0.64 -10.40 9.58
N VAL A 130 -1.86 -10.48 10.13
CA VAL A 130 -3.02 -11.04 9.40
C VAL A 130 -3.40 -10.18 8.21
N LEU A 131 -3.45 -8.86 8.38
CA LEU A 131 -3.71 -7.91 7.27
C LEU A 131 -2.69 -8.08 6.16
N GLN A 132 -1.40 -8.20 6.49
CA GLN A 132 -0.33 -8.43 5.51
C GLN A 132 -0.56 -9.71 4.72
N ASN A 133 -0.88 -10.82 5.41
CA ASN A 133 -1.19 -12.09 4.77
C ASN A 133 -2.43 -12.00 3.86
N CYS A 134 -3.44 -11.24 4.25
CA CYS A 134 -4.63 -11.00 3.42
C CYS A 134 -4.29 -10.13 2.19
N MET A 135 -3.47 -9.11 2.37
CA MET A 135 -2.98 -8.27 1.28
C MET A 135 -2.16 -9.07 0.25
N ASP A 136 -1.39 -10.07 0.69
CA ASP A 136 -0.57 -10.92 -0.19
C ASP A 136 -1.42 -11.85 -1.07
N LYS A 137 -2.65 -12.13 -0.67
CA LYS A 137 -3.62 -12.90 -1.44
C LYS A 137 -4.37 -12.05 -2.47
N LEU A 138 -4.33 -10.73 -2.36
CA LEU A 138 -4.94 -9.86 -3.35
C LEU A 138 -4.17 -9.90 -4.67
N PRO A 139 -4.87 -9.81 -5.80
CA PRO A 139 -4.23 -9.50 -7.08
C PRO A 139 -3.39 -8.25 -6.97
N LYS A 140 -2.20 -8.28 -7.58
CA LYS A 140 -1.19 -7.22 -7.45
C LYS A 140 -1.74 -5.82 -7.74
N LYS A 141 -2.66 -5.72 -8.71
CA LYS A 141 -3.28 -4.45 -9.12
C LYS A 141 -4.22 -3.91 -8.05
N LEU A 142 -5.07 -4.76 -7.47
CA LEU A 142 -5.97 -4.39 -6.38
C LEU A 142 -5.19 -4.02 -5.11
N ALA A 143 -4.16 -4.79 -4.80
CA ALA A 143 -3.28 -4.49 -3.69
C ALA A 143 -2.56 -3.15 -3.85
N ALA A 144 -2.10 -2.82 -5.07
CA ALA A 144 -1.42 -1.56 -5.34
C ALA A 144 -2.37 -0.36 -5.26
N ILE A 145 -3.57 -0.43 -5.85
CA ILE A 145 -4.53 0.67 -5.76
C ILE A 145 -5.03 0.89 -4.32
N PHE A 146 -5.25 -0.19 -3.57
CA PHE A 146 -5.60 -0.12 -2.16
C PHE A 146 -4.48 0.55 -1.34
N THR A 147 -3.23 0.16 -1.58
CA THR A 147 -2.08 0.79 -0.91
C THR A 147 -1.99 2.28 -1.22
N LEU A 148 -2.13 2.65 -2.50
CA LEU A 148 -2.10 4.06 -2.90
C LEU A 148 -3.22 4.88 -2.24
N ARG A 149 -4.44 4.36 -2.20
CA ARG A 149 -5.61 5.10 -1.72
C ARG A 149 -5.77 5.06 -0.21
N ASP A 150 -5.72 3.86 0.39
CA ASP A 150 -6.12 3.65 1.79
C ASP A 150 -4.92 3.68 2.77
N ILE A 151 -3.70 3.41 2.28
CA ILE A 151 -2.50 3.45 3.13
C ILE A 151 -1.69 4.74 2.93
N GLU A 152 -1.52 5.18 1.67
CA GLU A 152 -0.75 6.40 1.36
C GLU A 152 -1.64 7.64 1.21
N GLU A 153 -2.96 7.48 1.27
CA GLU A 153 -3.96 8.56 1.21
C GLU A 153 -3.87 9.44 -0.06
N GLU A 154 -3.39 8.87 -1.17
CA GLU A 154 -3.32 9.57 -2.44
C GLU A 154 -4.72 9.97 -2.92
N ALA A 155 -4.85 11.16 -3.52
CA ALA A 155 -6.11 11.64 -4.07
C ALA A 155 -6.58 10.76 -5.23
N ASN A 156 -7.90 10.47 -5.29
CA ASN A 156 -8.47 9.59 -6.30
C ASN A 156 -8.22 10.09 -7.73
N GLU A 157 -8.34 11.40 -7.95
CA GLU A 157 -8.08 12.05 -9.24
C GLU A 157 -6.65 11.83 -9.71
N LYS A 158 -5.70 11.88 -8.77
CA LYS A 158 -4.28 11.66 -9.04
C LYS A 158 -4.02 10.20 -9.39
N ILE A 159 -4.61 9.26 -8.63
CA ILE A 159 -4.53 7.83 -8.91
C ILE A 159 -5.11 7.54 -10.31
N CYS A 160 -6.30 8.04 -10.62
CA CYS A 160 -6.93 7.84 -11.93
C CYS A 160 -6.05 8.35 -13.08
N LYS A 161 -5.52 9.58 -12.92
CA LYS A 161 -4.63 10.18 -13.92
C LYS A 161 -3.33 9.38 -14.10
N ASP A 162 -2.69 9.01 -13.00
CA ASP A 162 -1.40 8.32 -13.02
C ASP A 162 -1.50 6.89 -13.56
N LEU A 163 -2.63 6.23 -13.32
CA LEU A 163 -2.88 4.86 -13.76
C LEU A 163 -3.64 4.77 -15.09
N ASN A 164 -4.06 5.91 -15.63
CA ASN A 164 -4.89 6.01 -16.84
C ASN A 164 -6.17 5.16 -16.77
N ILE A 165 -6.88 5.26 -15.64
CA ILE A 165 -8.15 4.57 -15.39
C ILE A 165 -9.26 5.59 -15.12
N THR A 166 -10.50 5.20 -15.40
CA THR A 166 -11.66 6.04 -15.09
C THR A 166 -11.92 6.07 -13.57
N PRO A 167 -12.56 7.12 -13.04
CA PRO A 167 -12.99 7.17 -11.64
C PRO A 167 -13.89 5.99 -11.26
N THR A 168 -14.77 5.57 -12.15
CA THR A 168 -15.66 4.40 -11.96
C THR A 168 -14.84 3.13 -11.79
N ASN A 169 -13.86 2.90 -12.67
CA ASN A 169 -12.99 1.72 -12.58
C ASN A 169 -12.16 1.73 -11.29
N ALA A 170 -11.58 2.88 -10.91
CA ALA A 170 -10.88 3.03 -9.64
C ALA A 170 -11.79 2.67 -8.45
N TRP A 171 -13.05 3.13 -8.48
CA TRP A 171 -14.03 2.82 -7.44
C TRP A 171 -14.31 1.31 -7.36
N VAL A 172 -14.57 0.65 -8.49
CA VAL A 172 -14.82 -0.80 -8.56
C VAL A 172 -13.61 -1.59 -8.03
N MET A 173 -12.40 -1.21 -8.45
CA MET A 173 -11.17 -1.87 -7.97
C MET A 173 -10.98 -1.72 -6.46
N LEU A 174 -11.19 -0.53 -5.91
CA LEU A 174 -11.10 -0.27 -4.47
C LEU A 174 -12.17 -1.02 -3.69
N TYR A 175 -13.39 -1.04 -4.21
CA TYR A 175 -14.48 -1.80 -3.63
C TYR A 175 -14.12 -3.29 -3.54
N ARG A 176 -13.70 -3.91 -4.66
CA ARG A 176 -13.28 -5.32 -4.69
C ARG A 176 -12.13 -5.60 -3.72
N ALA A 177 -11.12 -4.75 -3.71
CA ALA A 177 -10.00 -4.89 -2.77
C ALA A 177 -10.47 -4.89 -1.31
N ARG A 178 -11.32 -3.93 -0.93
CA ARG A 178 -11.85 -3.81 0.43
C ARG A 178 -12.71 -5.00 0.84
N MET A 179 -13.59 -5.47 -0.06
CA MET A 179 -14.47 -6.61 0.22
C MET A 179 -13.70 -7.91 0.37
N THR A 180 -12.72 -8.16 -0.51
CA THR A 180 -11.84 -9.34 -0.41
C THR A 180 -11.02 -9.30 0.89
N LEU A 181 -10.47 -8.13 1.26
CA LEU A 181 -9.75 -7.96 2.51
C LEU A 181 -10.66 -8.16 3.72
N ARG A 182 -11.88 -7.62 3.69
CA ARG A 182 -12.89 -7.83 4.73
C ARG A 182 -13.12 -9.32 4.97
N LYS A 183 -13.47 -10.09 3.91
CA LYS A 183 -13.72 -11.54 4.01
C LYS A 183 -12.52 -12.29 4.56
N CYS A 184 -11.32 -11.93 4.12
CA CYS A 184 -10.09 -12.55 4.62
C CYS A 184 -9.84 -12.23 6.10
N LEU A 185 -10.05 -10.98 6.53
CA LEU A 185 -9.87 -10.57 7.92
C LEU A 185 -10.92 -11.18 8.85
N GLU A 186 -12.19 -11.27 8.42
CA GLU A 186 -13.24 -11.95 9.19
C GLU A 186 -12.87 -13.41 9.46
N LEU A 187 -12.33 -14.12 8.46
CA LEU A 187 -11.95 -15.52 8.62
C LEU A 187 -10.68 -15.73 9.45
N ASN A 188 -9.72 -14.84 9.41
CA ASN A 188 -8.40 -15.06 9.98
C ASN A 188 -8.11 -14.22 11.23
N TRP A 189 -8.92 -13.20 11.51
CA TRP A 189 -8.78 -12.34 12.68
C TRP A 189 -9.93 -12.52 13.68
N ILE A 190 -11.17 -12.59 13.19
CA ILE A 190 -12.36 -12.64 14.05
C ILE A 190 -12.76 -14.09 14.34
N GLY A 191 -12.59 -15.00 13.38
CA GLY A 191 -12.97 -16.42 13.46
C GLY A 191 -11.85 -17.35 13.92
N GLY A 192 -10.68 -16.82 14.31
CA GLY A 192 -9.49 -17.58 14.74
C GLY A 192 -9.36 -17.70 16.25
#